data_ddcdd12e3c7d09ca7751e0b55f263a74
#
_entry.id   ddcdd12e3c7d09ca7751e0b55f263a74
#
_cell.length_a   1.000
_cell.length_b   1.000
_cell.length_c   1.000
_cell.angle_alpha   90.00
_cell.angle_beta   90.00
_cell.angle_gamma   90.00
#
_symmetry.space_group_name_H-M   'P 1'
#
loop_
_entity.id
_entity.type
_entity.pdbx_description
1 polymer ?
#
loop_
_entity_poly.entity_id
_entity_poly.type
_entity_poly.pdbx_seq_one_letter_code
_entity_poly.pdbx_strand_id
1 'polypeptide(L)'
;MKRVIILTYDYPPNNGGIARLCFEIKKQCKLNGLSVRVVTLASSGTDMENDEDVIRIVGKRGLLEWRILNYLKKNTERDDIILTGTFHPDGLLGWLSGRKVYMLAHGAELLPGKSFFQKYVWKYYRRYLLKSASGVIANSHYTEGLVRLCSPLAKVYTIPLAVDYDYFRPTSSKMRDGVLHLCSLSRLEKFKGHDFLIRVISSLPSEYKEKISLTIGGNGPYKESLVALARELHLVDTIGFEGFIDDGKLCDFYSSADIFVLCTREEPGLKNVEGFGLVFVEAQACGTAVIGTRAGGIPDAVKDGDGG
;
A
#
# COMPACT_ATOMS: atom_id res chain seq x y z
N MET A 1 1.14 -11.41 29.89
CA MET A 1 1.60 -10.27 29.08
C MET A 1 0.69 -10.18 27.87
N LYS A 2 0.15 -9.02 27.52
CA LYS A 2 -0.74 -8.87 26.36
C LYS A 2 0.05 -9.17 25.09
N ARG A 3 -0.45 -10.04 24.24
CA ARG A 3 0.15 -10.36 22.94
C ARG A 3 -0.59 -9.65 21.82
N VAL A 4 0.13 -9.28 20.78
CA VAL A 4 -0.42 -8.78 19.53
C VAL A 4 -0.49 -9.96 18.55
N ILE A 5 -1.68 -10.22 18.02
CA ILE A 5 -1.89 -11.23 16.97
C ILE A 5 -2.21 -10.49 15.69
N ILE A 6 -1.31 -10.51 14.73
CA ILE A 6 -1.54 -9.95 13.40
C ILE A 6 -2.24 -11.03 12.57
N LEU A 7 -3.51 -10.81 12.24
CA LEU A 7 -4.28 -11.70 11.37
C LEU A 7 -4.38 -11.07 9.99
N THR A 8 -3.78 -11.70 9.01
CA THR A 8 -3.78 -11.19 7.63
C THR A 8 -3.73 -12.33 6.61
N TYR A 9 -4.47 -12.16 5.51
CA TYR A 9 -4.42 -13.06 4.36
C TYR A 9 -3.25 -12.72 3.43
N ASP A 10 -2.73 -11.50 3.54
CA ASP A 10 -1.62 -11.01 2.72
C ASP A 10 -0.38 -10.79 3.61
N TYR A 11 0.60 -11.68 3.49
CA TYR A 11 1.85 -11.66 4.24
C TYR A 11 2.97 -12.25 3.36
N PRO A 12 4.25 -11.88 3.56
CA PRO A 12 5.35 -12.46 2.78
C PRO A 12 5.31 -14.01 2.73
N PRO A 13 5.59 -14.60 1.56
CA PRO A 13 6.29 -14.06 0.39
C PRO A 13 5.45 -13.24 -0.60
N ASN A 14 4.17 -12.94 -0.30
CA ASN A 14 3.39 -12.03 -1.13
C ASN A 14 4.00 -10.62 -1.09
N ASN A 15 4.13 -9.99 -2.26
CA ASN A 15 4.74 -8.66 -2.43
C ASN A 15 3.69 -7.53 -2.49
N GLY A 16 2.63 -7.65 -1.69
CA GLY A 16 1.59 -6.61 -1.59
C GLY A 16 1.91 -5.56 -0.54
N GLY A 17 1.36 -4.35 -0.67
CA GLY A 17 1.54 -3.27 0.31
C GLY A 17 1.04 -3.66 1.72
N ILE A 18 -0.04 -4.45 1.80
CA ILE A 18 -0.57 -4.97 3.08
C ILE A 18 0.39 -5.99 3.69
N ALA A 19 0.95 -6.89 2.86
CA ALA A 19 1.90 -7.89 3.30
C ALA A 19 3.14 -7.24 3.93
N ARG A 20 3.70 -6.25 3.24
CA ARG A 20 4.84 -5.48 3.71
C ARG A 20 4.53 -4.71 4.99
N LEU A 21 3.38 -4.04 5.07
CA LEU A 21 2.96 -3.32 6.27
C LEU A 21 2.82 -4.25 7.47
N CYS A 22 2.17 -5.41 7.31
CA CYS A 22 2.02 -6.38 8.39
C CYS A 22 3.37 -6.97 8.85
N PHE A 23 4.29 -7.16 7.92
CA PHE A 23 5.66 -7.58 8.22
C PHE A 23 6.41 -6.52 9.04
N GLU A 24 6.38 -5.26 8.61
CA GLU A 24 7.01 -4.16 9.33
C GLU A 24 6.40 -3.94 10.72
N ILE A 25 5.08 -4.03 10.86
CA ILE A 25 4.42 -3.95 12.17
C ILE A 25 4.92 -5.08 13.08
N LYS A 26 5.05 -6.32 12.59
CA LYS A 26 5.63 -7.42 13.36
C LYS A 26 7.06 -7.11 13.81
N LYS A 27 7.92 -6.66 12.88
CA LYS A 27 9.31 -6.28 13.14
C LYS A 27 9.38 -5.22 14.24
N GLN A 28 8.59 -4.15 14.13
CA GLN A 28 8.56 -3.07 15.11
C GLN A 28 8.00 -3.50 16.47
N CYS A 29 6.98 -4.35 16.50
CA CYS A 29 6.50 -4.93 17.75
C CYS A 29 7.61 -5.68 18.49
N LYS A 30 8.37 -6.52 17.79
CA LYS A 30 9.52 -7.27 18.38
C LYS A 30 10.60 -6.32 18.88
N LEU A 31 11.01 -5.33 18.08
CA LEU A 31 12.03 -4.35 18.47
C LEU A 31 11.64 -3.57 19.74
N ASN A 32 10.34 -3.34 19.94
CA ASN A 32 9.81 -2.68 21.13
C ASN A 32 9.47 -3.65 22.29
N GLY A 33 9.91 -4.89 22.23
CA GLY A 33 9.73 -5.89 23.30
C GLY A 33 8.29 -6.40 23.46
N LEU A 34 7.43 -6.19 22.46
CA LEU A 34 6.06 -6.71 22.46
C LEU A 34 6.04 -8.16 21.97
N SER A 35 5.29 -9.02 22.66
CA SER A 35 5.01 -10.35 22.17
C SER A 35 4.05 -10.26 20.98
N VAL A 36 4.49 -10.71 19.80
CA VAL A 36 3.72 -10.65 18.56
C VAL A 36 3.72 -12.01 17.86
N ARG A 37 2.58 -12.37 17.28
CA ARG A 37 2.44 -13.54 16.41
C ARG A 37 1.64 -13.18 15.18
N VAL A 38 2.01 -13.73 14.02
CA VAL A 38 1.26 -13.57 12.78
C VAL A 38 0.49 -14.85 12.50
N VAL A 39 -0.78 -14.69 12.12
CA VAL A 39 -1.63 -15.79 11.60
C VAL A 39 -1.97 -15.44 10.16
N THR A 40 -1.54 -16.28 9.23
CA THR A 40 -1.67 -16.03 7.80
C THR A 40 -1.96 -17.32 7.02
N LEU A 41 -2.11 -17.17 5.71
CA LEU A 41 -2.30 -18.32 4.81
C LEU A 41 -0.97 -18.98 4.49
N ALA A 42 -1.00 -20.30 4.32
CA ALA A 42 0.11 -21.01 3.71
C ALA A 42 0.15 -20.69 2.21
N SER A 43 1.28 -20.23 1.70
CA SER A 43 1.53 -20.10 0.27
C SER A 43 2.13 -21.39 -0.30
N SER A 44 1.77 -21.74 -1.50
CA SER A 44 2.39 -22.83 -2.28
C SER A 44 3.71 -22.32 -2.87
N GLY A 45 4.81 -22.41 -2.14
CA GLY A 45 6.12 -22.00 -2.67
C GLY A 45 7.21 -22.09 -1.61
N THR A 46 8.27 -22.66 -2.02
CA THR A 46 9.59 -22.93 -1.48
C THR A 46 10.13 -21.97 -0.42
N ASP A 47 10.97 -22.55 0.45
CA ASP A 47 11.96 -21.93 1.32
C ASP A 47 11.52 -20.66 2.07
N MET A 48 10.62 -20.90 3.01
CA MET A 48 10.28 -19.86 3.97
C MET A 48 11.11 -20.11 5.22
N GLU A 49 11.91 -19.13 5.60
CA GLU A 49 12.53 -19.11 6.92
C GLU A 49 11.52 -19.58 7.96
N ASN A 50 11.87 -20.57 8.74
CA ASN A 50 11.06 -21.06 9.85
C ASN A 50 10.98 -19.97 10.93
N ASP A 51 10.08 -19.04 10.72
CA ASP A 51 9.78 -17.99 11.70
C ASP A 51 8.70 -18.55 12.66
N GLU A 52 9.11 -18.93 13.86
CA GLU A 52 8.25 -19.52 14.89
C GLU A 52 7.04 -18.65 15.27
N ASP A 53 7.15 -17.34 15.02
CA ASP A 53 6.07 -16.40 15.29
C ASP A 53 5.09 -16.27 14.12
N VAL A 54 5.28 -16.97 13.00
CA VAL A 54 4.39 -16.95 11.85
C VAL A 54 3.68 -18.27 11.68
N ILE A 55 2.40 -18.28 12.00
CA ILE A 55 1.53 -19.44 11.87
C ILE A 55 0.82 -19.42 10.52
N ARG A 56 1.12 -20.38 9.68
CA ARG A 56 0.57 -20.51 8.34
C ARG A 56 -0.51 -21.60 8.32
N ILE A 57 -1.74 -21.21 7.98
CA ILE A 57 -2.88 -22.11 7.97
C ILE A 57 -3.22 -22.51 6.54
N VAL A 58 -3.30 -23.81 6.29
CA VAL A 58 -3.68 -24.40 5.00
C VAL A 58 -5.18 -24.71 4.99
N GLY A 59 -5.83 -24.46 3.87
CA GLY A 59 -7.22 -24.86 3.68
C GLY A 59 -7.85 -24.30 2.42
N LYS A 60 -8.95 -24.92 1.98
CA LYS A 60 -9.83 -24.36 0.97
C LYS A 60 -10.79 -23.37 1.63
N ARG A 61 -11.27 -22.38 0.88
CA ARG A 61 -12.22 -21.36 1.33
C ARG A 61 -13.41 -22.02 2.09
N GLY A 62 -13.82 -21.45 3.19
CA GLY A 62 -14.81 -22.00 4.13
C GLY A 62 -14.15 -22.81 5.24
N LEU A 63 -13.44 -23.88 4.91
CA LEU A 63 -12.69 -24.69 5.89
C LEU A 63 -11.49 -23.90 6.46
N LEU A 64 -10.87 -23.06 5.65
CA LEU A 64 -9.76 -22.21 6.04
C LEU A 64 -10.19 -21.21 7.12
N GLU A 65 -11.28 -20.49 6.90
CA GLU A 65 -11.83 -19.52 7.83
C GLU A 65 -12.21 -20.19 9.17
N TRP A 66 -12.80 -21.38 9.11
CA TRP A 66 -13.10 -22.19 10.31
C TRP A 66 -11.81 -22.58 11.06
N ARG A 67 -10.76 -23.00 10.36
CA ARG A 67 -9.46 -23.35 10.96
C ARG A 67 -8.81 -22.15 11.62
N ILE A 68 -8.80 -20.98 10.96
CA ILE A 68 -8.28 -19.73 11.51
C ILE A 68 -9.05 -19.36 12.78
N LEU A 69 -10.38 -19.36 12.73
CA LEU A 69 -11.21 -19.03 13.88
C LEU A 69 -10.99 -19.99 15.05
N ASN A 70 -10.91 -21.29 14.78
CA ASN A 70 -10.63 -22.30 15.80
C ASN A 70 -9.24 -22.13 16.41
N TYR A 71 -8.23 -21.82 15.56
CA TYR A 71 -6.88 -21.47 16.03
C TYR A 71 -6.91 -20.27 16.97
N LEU A 72 -7.54 -19.17 16.55
CA LEU A 72 -7.66 -17.96 17.37
C LEU A 72 -8.33 -18.25 18.72
N LYS A 73 -9.47 -18.96 18.72
CA LYS A 73 -10.19 -19.30 19.96
C LYS A 73 -9.38 -20.14 20.92
N LYS A 74 -8.57 -21.10 20.41
CA LYS A 74 -7.78 -22.03 21.24
C LYS A 74 -6.45 -21.44 21.70
N ASN A 75 -5.82 -20.58 20.92
CA ASN A 75 -4.43 -20.15 21.13
C ASN A 75 -4.30 -18.68 21.53
N THR A 76 -5.40 -17.97 21.74
CA THR A 76 -5.37 -16.58 22.22
C THR A 76 -6.15 -16.41 23.52
N GLU A 77 -5.73 -15.48 24.35
CA GLU A 77 -6.34 -15.13 25.62
C GLU A 77 -7.30 -13.94 25.46
N ARG A 78 -8.13 -13.67 26.49
CA ARG A 78 -9.10 -12.56 26.46
C ARG A 78 -8.43 -11.18 26.33
N ASP A 79 -7.24 -11.04 26.88
CA ASP A 79 -6.50 -9.78 26.88
C ASP A 79 -5.61 -9.58 25.66
N ASP A 80 -5.47 -10.61 24.81
CA ASP A 80 -4.74 -10.48 23.55
C ASP A 80 -5.46 -9.51 22.60
N ILE A 81 -4.67 -8.81 21.81
CA ILE A 81 -5.16 -7.87 20.80
C ILE A 81 -4.99 -8.50 19.43
N ILE A 82 -6.05 -8.52 18.63
CA ILE A 82 -6.00 -8.93 17.23
C ILE A 82 -5.93 -7.66 16.37
N LEU A 83 -4.85 -7.52 15.62
CA LEU A 83 -4.69 -6.53 14.56
C LEU A 83 -4.93 -7.22 13.22
N THR A 84 -5.90 -6.75 12.43
CA THR A 84 -6.23 -7.39 11.16
C THR A 84 -5.75 -6.58 9.97
N GLY A 85 -5.23 -7.28 8.94
CA GLY A 85 -4.73 -6.67 7.71
C GLY A 85 -5.81 -5.91 6.93
N THR A 86 -7.06 -6.40 7.01
CA THR A 86 -8.23 -5.77 6.39
C THR A 86 -9.48 -5.95 7.27
N PHE A 87 -10.59 -5.28 6.91
CA PHE A 87 -11.86 -5.51 7.63
C PHE A 87 -12.53 -6.84 7.26
N HIS A 88 -12.25 -7.41 6.07
CA HIS A 88 -12.82 -8.67 5.62
C HIS A 88 -11.85 -9.41 4.68
N PRO A 89 -11.64 -10.71 4.86
CA PRO A 89 -12.27 -11.58 5.87
C PRO A 89 -11.61 -11.50 7.26
N ASP A 90 -10.41 -10.96 7.37
CA ASP A 90 -9.58 -10.94 8.58
C ASP A 90 -10.34 -10.34 9.77
N GLY A 91 -10.90 -9.14 9.59
CA GLY A 91 -11.63 -8.42 10.62
C GLY A 91 -12.86 -9.19 11.12
N LEU A 92 -13.58 -9.89 10.22
CA LEU A 92 -14.69 -10.76 10.63
C LEU A 92 -14.22 -11.89 11.53
N LEU A 93 -13.14 -12.58 11.16
CA LEU A 93 -12.60 -13.69 11.92
C LEU A 93 -12.06 -13.23 13.28
N GLY A 94 -11.36 -12.09 13.28
CA GLY A 94 -10.92 -11.45 14.50
C GLY A 94 -12.11 -11.14 15.44
N TRP A 95 -13.17 -10.54 14.92
CA TRP A 95 -14.36 -10.22 15.70
C TRP A 95 -15.07 -11.48 16.23
N LEU A 96 -15.23 -12.52 15.41
CA LEU A 96 -15.83 -13.79 15.81
C LEU A 96 -15.01 -14.55 16.86
N SER A 97 -13.73 -14.22 17.01
CA SER A 97 -12.90 -14.82 18.06
C SER A 97 -13.26 -14.34 19.47
N GLY A 98 -13.99 -13.21 19.59
CA GLY A 98 -14.36 -12.60 20.86
C GLY A 98 -13.23 -11.83 21.56
N ARG A 99 -12.17 -11.48 20.82
CA ARG A 99 -11.02 -10.69 21.31
C ARG A 99 -11.18 -9.22 20.97
N LYS A 100 -10.29 -8.36 21.54
CA LYS A 100 -10.20 -6.94 21.11
C LYS A 100 -9.60 -6.87 19.72
N VAL A 101 -10.35 -6.32 18.77
CA VAL A 101 -9.94 -6.26 17.36
C VAL A 101 -9.69 -4.83 16.94
N TYR A 102 -8.52 -4.60 16.35
CA TYR A 102 -8.18 -3.40 15.60
C TYR A 102 -8.05 -3.75 14.13
N MET A 103 -8.69 -3.00 13.25
CA MET A 103 -8.73 -3.28 11.82
C MET A 103 -7.95 -2.22 11.06
N LEU A 104 -6.97 -2.63 10.24
CA LEU A 104 -6.32 -1.73 9.30
C LEU A 104 -7.28 -1.39 8.17
N ALA A 105 -7.26 -0.14 7.73
CA ALA A 105 -8.02 0.36 6.61
C ALA A 105 -7.10 1.07 5.62
N HIS A 106 -7.19 0.70 4.35
CA HIS A 106 -6.27 1.12 3.28
C HIS A 106 -6.94 1.99 2.21
N GLY A 107 -8.28 2.08 2.19
CA GLY A 107 -9.05 2.95 1.30
C GLY A 107 -9.86 2.18 0.25
N ALA A 108 -9.21 1.48 -0.68
CA ALA A 108 -9.88 0.85 -1.82
C ALA A 108 -10.99 -0.16 -1.43
N GLU A 109 -10.80 -0.93 -0.37
CA GLU A 109 -11.75 -1.91 0.15
C GLU A 109 -13.00 -1.27 0.75
N LEU A 110 -12.92 0.02 1.09
CA LEU A 110 -14.03 0.80 1.65
C LEU A 110 -14.93 1.41 0.56
N LEU A 111 -14.48 1.44 -0.68
CA LEU A 111 -15.25 2.02 -1.78
C LEU A 111 -16.54 1.21 -2.06
N PRO A 112 -17.62 1.88 -2.53
CA PRO A 112 -18.87 1.21 -2.81
C PRO A 112 -18.74 0.15 -3.90
N GLY A 113 -19.40 -0.99 -3.72
CA GLY A 113 -19.45 -2.05 -4.72
C GLY A 113 -20.36 -1.73 -5.90
N LYS A 114 -20.16 -2.42 -7.05
CA LYS A 114 -20.96 -2.24 -8.27
C LYS A 114 -22.24 -3.10 -8.27
N SER A 115 -22.23 -4.29 -7.64
CA SER A 115 -23.38 -5.19 -7.64
C SER A 115 -24.45 -4.76 -6.64
N PHE A 116 -25.71 -5.18 -6.88
CA PHE A 116 -26.83 -4.96 -5.94
C PHE A 116 -26.51 -5.45 -4.53
N PHE A 117 -25.96 -6.68 -4.41
CA PHE A 117 -25.56 -7.27 -3.14
C PHE A 117 -24.50 -6.41 -2.43
N GLN A 118 -23.48 -5.92 -3.17
CA GLN A 118 -22.44 -5.06 -2.62
C GLN A 118 -22.98 -3.69 -2.21
N LYS A 119 -23.96 -3.16 -2.93
CA LYS A 119 -24.55 -1.85 -2.67
C LYS A 119 -25.46 -1.85 -1.43
N TYR A 120 -26.24 -2.91 -1.22
CA TYR A 120 -27.25 -2.96 -0.16
C TYR A 120 -26.84 -3.87 1.01
N VAL A 121 -26.52 -5.13 0.78
CA VAL A 121 -26.22 -6.09 1.87
C VAL A 121 -24.83 -5.83 2.46
N TRP A 122 -23.81 -5.72 1.59
CA TRP A 122 -22.42 -5.50 2.00
C TRP A 122 -22.20 -4.18 2.74
N LYS A 123 -22.99 -3.15 2.42
CA LYS A 123 -22.99 -1.85 3.10
C LYS A 123 -23.32 -1.99 4.59
N TYR A 124 -24.39 -2.70 4.91
CA TYR A 124 -24.80 -2.90 6.32
C TYR A 124 -23.85 -3.81 7.08
N TYR A 125 -23.40 -4.89 6.44
CA TYR A 125 -22.37 -5.76 7.00
C TYR A 125 -21.09 -5.00 7.36
N ARG A 126 -20.53 -4.23 6.43
CA ARG A 126 -19.33 -3.42 6.63
C ARG A 126 -19.53 -2.40 7.75
N ARG A 127 -20.66 -1.69 7.74
CA ARG A 127 -21.00 -0.72 8.79
C ARG A 127 -21.02 -1.38 10.16
N TYR A 128 -21.66 -2.53 10.28
CA TYR A 128 -21.74 -3.26 11.55
C TYR A 128 -20.36 -3.71 12.02
N LEU A 129 -19.56 -4.30 11.15
CA LEU A 129 -18.26 -4.84 11.50
C LEU A 129 -17.28 -3.74 11.93
N LEU A 130 -17.19 -2.65 11.17
CA LEU A 130 -16.34 -1.50 11.53
C LEU A 130 -16.76 -0.84 12.86
N LYS A 131 -18.08 -0.74 13.13
CA LYS A 131 -18.59 -0.23 14.41
C LYS A 131 -18.22 -1.15 15.57
N SER A 132 -18.23 -2.46 15.35
CA SER A 132 -18.01 -3.49 16.39
C SER A 132 -16.53 -3.68 16.72
N ALA A 133 -15.62 -3.13 15.92
CA ALA A 133 -14.19 -3.16 16.20
C ALA A 133 -13.84 -2.31 17.44
N SER A 134 -12.78 -2.70 18.16
CA SER A 134 -12.21 -1.88 19.25
C SER A 134 -11.61 -0.59 18.69
N GLY A 135 -11.17 -0.60 17.44
CA GLY A 135 -10.74 0.55 16.66
C GLY A 135 -10.49 0.18 15.21
N VAL A 136 -10.57 1.17 14.33
CA VAL A 136 -10.16 1.10 12.93
C VAL A 136 -8.98 2.04 12.76
N ILE A 137 -7.87 1.54 12.23
CA ILE A 137 -6.66 2.30 12.00
C ILE A 137 -6.63 2.65 10.51
N ALA A 138 -6.88 3.91 10.19
CA ALA A 138 -6.84 4.44 8.84
C ALA A 138 -5.41 4.95 8.53
N ASN A 139 -4.91 4.63 7.36
CA ASN A 139 -3.57 5.01 6.90
C ASN A 139 -3.48 6.48 6.41
N SER A 140 -4.61 7.20 6.32
CA SER A 140 -4.68 8.60 5.89
C SER A 140 -6.00 9.25 6.35
N HIS A 141 -6.07 10.58 6.33
CA HIS A 141 -7.32 11.31 6.57
C HIS A 141 -8.38 11.02 5.49
N TYR A 142 -7.95 10.78 4.26
CA TYR A 142 -8.85 10.32 3.20
C TYR A 142 -9.51 8.98 3.56
N THR A 143 -8.70 8.00 3.98
CA THR A 143 -9.19 6.68 4.41
C THR A 143 -10.06 6.80 5.67
N GLU A 144 -9.71 7.66 6.63
CA GLU A 144 -10.58 7.99 7.77
C GLU A 144 -11.94 8.48 7.30
N GLY A 145 -11.98 9.42 6.35
CA GLY A 145 -13.21 9.92 5.74
C GLY A 145 -14.07 8.80 5.16
N LEU A 146 -13.45 7.86 4.43
CA LEU A 146 -14.14 6.68 3.91
C LEU A 146 -14.70 5.77 5.01
N VAL A 147 -13.95 5.53 6.09
CA VAL A 147 -14.43 4.75 7.24
C VAL A 147 -15.64 5.43 7.87
N ARG A 148 -15.59 6.74 8.12
CA ARG A 148 -16.68 7.51 8.71
C ARG A 148 -17.92 7.55 7.82
N LEU A 149 -17.75 7.63 6.49
CA LEU A 149 -18.86 7.50 5.53
C LEU A 149 -19.51 6.11 5.60
N CYS A 150 -18.70 5.06 5.74
CA CYS A 150 -19.20 3.69 5.86
C CYS A 150 -19.86 3.42 7.22
N SER A 151 -19.26 3.90 8.29
CA SER A 151 -19.65 3.64 9.68
C SER A 151 -19.38 4.86 10.56
N PRO A 152 -20.32 5.82 10.67
CA PRO A 152 -20.14 7.06 11.45
C PRO A 152 -19.84 6.84 12.93
N LEU A 153 -20.21 5.69 13.49
CA LEU A 153 -20.00 5.34 14.90
C LEU A 153 -18.75 4.47 15.13
N ALA A 154 -17.94 4.20 14.11
CA ALA A 154 -16.67 3.50 14.28
C ALA A 154 -15.69 4.37 15.06
N LYS A 155 -14.89 3.75 15.93
CA LYS A 155 -13.73 4.40 16.57
C LYS A 155 -12.59 4.38 15.55
N VAL A 156 -12.21 5.54 15.03
CA VAL A 156 -11.16 5.65 14.01
C VAL A 156 -9.95 6.34 14.58
N TYR A 157 -8.79 5.80 14.29
CA TYR A 157 -7.47 6.36 14.56
C TYR A 157 -6.75 6.55 13.22
N THR A 158 -6.38 7.78 12.90
CA THR A 158 -5.59 8.04 11.68
C THR A 158 -4.12 7.98 12.03
N ILE A 159 -3.43 7.01 11.44
CA ILE A 159 -2.00 6.79 11.63
C ILE A 159 -1.38 6.67 10.23
N PRO A 160 -0.76 7.75 9.73
CA PRO A 160 -0.04 7.72 8.45
C PRO A 160 1.01 6.62 8.42
N LEU A 161 1.24 6.06 7.23
CA LEU A 161 2.27 5.05 7.05
C LEU A 161 3.65 5.70 7.18
N ALA A 162 4.59 4.93 7.67
CA ALA A 162 6.00 5.30 7.78
C ALA A 162 6.87 4.29 7.04
N VAL A 163 8.09 4.70 6.72
CA VAL A 163 9.13 3.84 6.14
C VAL A 163 10.26 3.62 7.13
N ASP A 164 10.99 2.54 6.96
CA ASP A 164 12.23 2.28 7.70
C ASP A 164 13.33 3.20 7.14
N TYR A 165 13.65 4.26 7.86
CA TYR A 165 14.65 5.26 7.45
C TYR A 165 16.10 4.72 7.51
N ASP A 166 16.36 3.63 8.23
CA ASP A 166 17.64 2.95 8.19
C ASP A 166 17.84 2.19 6.88
N TYR A 167 16.75 1.73 6.31
CA TYR A 167 16.73 1.08 5.00
C TYR A 167 16.63 2.11 3.87
N PHE A 168 15.58 2.96 3.87
CA PHE A 168 15.39 4.02 2.88
C PHE A 168 16.26 5.23 3.24
N ARG A 169 17.38 5.36 2.56
CA ARG A 169 18.35 6.45 2.75
C ARG A 169 19.02 6.80 1.43
N PRO A 170 19.56 7.99 1.27
CA PRO A 170 20.34 8.34 0.09
C PRO A 170 21.53 7.39 -0.08
N THR A 171 21.69 6.83 -1.29
CA THR A 171 22.75 5.84 -1.60
C THR A 171 23.70 6.34 -2.68
N SER A 172 23.22 7.17 -3.61
CA SER A 172 24.02 7.69 -4.73
C SER A 172 23.99 9.21 -4.79
N SER A 173 25.05 9.78 -5.34
CA SER A 173 25.04 11.19 -5.74
C SER A 173 24.24 11.33 -7.05
N LYS A 174 23.39 12.35 -7.11
CA LYS A 174 22.64 12.68 -8.32
C LYS A 174 23.60 13.03 -9.47
N MET A 175 23.26 12.60 -10.68
CA MET A 175 24.00 13.00 -11.88
C MET A 175 23.87 14.51 -12.08
N ARG A 176 24.98 15.16 -12.45
CA ARG A 176 25.03 16.61 -12.72
C ARG A 176 25.42 16.83 -14.17
N ASP A 177 24.64 16.29 -15.08
CA ASP A 177 24.85 16.36 -16.53
C ASP A 177 24.03 17.47 -17.22
N GLY A 178 23.29 18.26 -16.43
CA GLY A 178 22.39 19.31 -16.93
C GLY A 178 21.02 18.77 -17.36
N VAL A 179 20.74 17.48 -17.12
CA VAL A 179 19.45 16.83 -17.34
C VAL A 179 18.70 16.71 -16.02
N LEU A 180 17.41 16.99 -16.02
CA LEU A 180 16.52 16.76 -14.89
C LEU A 180 16.03 15.31 -14.94
N HIS A 181 16.52 14.49 -14.00
CA HIS A 181 16.16 13.08 -13.89
C HIS A 181 14.89 12.91 -13.05
N LEU A 182 13.84 12.46 -13.71
CA LEU A 182 12.58 12.10 -13.06
C LEU A 182 12.50 10.57 -12.87
N CYS A 183 11.91 10.14 -11.77
CA CYS A 183 11.51 8.74 -11.61
C CYS A 183 10.05 8.61 -11.20
N SER A 184 9.46 7.47 -11.52
CA SER A 184 8.10 7.11 -11.12
C SER A 184 8.04 5.62 -10.85
N LEU A 185 7.44 5.19 -9.74
CA LEU A 185 7.35 3.78 -9.35
C LEU A 185 5.96 3.46 -8.85
N SER A 186 5.31 2.50 -9.50
CA SER A 186 4.07 1.92 -9.04
C SER A 186 3.72 0.65 -9.81
N ARG A 187 2.67 -0.05 -9.38
CA ARG A 187 1.99 -1.00 -10.27
C ARG A 187 1.42 -0.24 -11.47
N LEU A 188 1.78 -0.64 -12.68
CA LEU A 188 1.38 0.07 -13.90
C LEU A 188 -0.09 -0.20 -14.22
N GLU A 189 -0.96 0.61 -13.63
CA GLU A 189 -2.40 0.66 -13.83
C GLU A 189 -2.82 2.06 -14.28
N LYS A 190 -3.92 2.14 -15.02
CA LYS A 190 -4.38 3.39 -15.65
C LYS A 190 -4.58 4.54 -14.64
N PHE A 191 -5.16 4.23 -13.45
CA PHE A 191 -5.42 5.24 -12.42
C PHE A 191 -4.13 5.82 -11.80
N LYS A 192 -2.98 5.19 -11.96
CA LYS A 192 -1.67 5.71 -11.48
C LYS A 192 -1.16 6.91 -12.29
N GLY A 193 -1.73 7.16 -13.47
CA GLY A 193 -1.55 8.40 -14.22
C GLY A 193 -0.23 8.54 -14.96
N HIS A 194 0.50 7.46 -15.20
CA HIS A 194 1.73 7.51 -16.01
C HIS A 194 1.46 8.01 -17.44
N ASP A 195 0.30 7.68 -18.02
CA ASP A 195 -0.13 8.20 -19.32
C ASP A 195 -0.30 9.73 -19.32
N PHE A 196 -0.79 10.29 -18.22
CA PHE A 196 -0.88 11.74 -18.04
C PHE A 196 0.53 12.36 -17.97
N LEU A 197 1.44 11.80 -17.18
CA LEU A 197 2.82 12.26 -17.06
C LEU A 197 3.54 12.25 -18.41
N ILE A 198 3.41 11.17 -19.20
CA ILE A 198 3.99 11.05 -20.54
C ILE A 198 3.46 12.17 -21.47
N ARG A 199 2.14 12.44 -21.44
CA ARG A 199 1.54 13.52 -22.25
C ARG A 199 1.99 14.90 -21.80
N VAL A 200 2.16 15.14 -20.49
CA VAL A 200 2.70 16.40 -19.97
C VAL A 200 4.12 16.63 -20.52
N ILE A 201 5.00 15.62 -20.44
CA ILE A 201 6.36 15.74 -20.99
C ILE A 201 6.33 16.02 -22.49
N SER A 202 5.43 15.35 -23.24
CA SER A 202 5.32 15.58 -24.69
C SER A 202 4.88 17.01 -25.04
N SER A 203 4.10 17.66 -24.16
CA SER A 203 3.58 19.02 -24.37
C SER A 203 4.59 20.12 -24.01
N LEU A 204 5.71 19.79 -23.38
CA LEU A 204 6.74 20.77 -23.04
C LEU A 204 7.40 21.32 -24.31
N PRO A 205 7.87 22.60 -24.29
CA PRO A 205 8.75 23.11 -25.31
C PRO A 205 10.01 22.24 -25.50
N SER A 206 10.54 22.19 -26.72
CA SER A 206 11.69 21.31 -27.04
C SER A 206 12.91 21.57 -26.17
N GLU A 207 13.19 22.84 -25.83
CA GLU A 207 14.27 23.24 -24.94
C GLU A 207 14.24 22.62 -23.56
N TYR A 208 13.04 22.25 -23.05
CA TYR A 208 12.86 21.57 -21.78
C TYR A 208 12.83 20.05 -21.95
N LYS A 209 12.22 19.54 -23.04
CA LYS A 209 12.17 18.10 -23.31
C LYS A 209 13.55 17.48 -23.44
N GLU A 210 14.48 18.17 -24.09
CA GLU A 210 15.86 17.72 -24.27
C GLU A 210 16.66 17.67 -22.96
N LYS A 211 16.15 18.32 -21.91
CA LYS A 211 16.77 18.37 -20.58
C LYS A 211 16.03 17.56 -19.53
N ILE A 212 15.14 16.65 -19.94
CA ILE A 212 14.38 15.79 -19.04
C ILE A 212 14.60 14.33 -19.42
N SER A 213 14.82 13.50 -18.40
CA SER A 213 14.79 12.04 -18.49
C SER A 213 13.79 11.51 -17.49
N LEU A 214 12.95 10.54 -17.89
CA LEU A 214 11.98 9.88 -17.00
C LEU A 214 12.22 8.38 -16.99
N THR A 215 12.44 7.81 -15.80
CA THR A 215 12.51 6.37 -15.58
C THR A 215 11.27 5.88 -14.88
N ILE A 216 10.52 4.97 -15.53
CA ILE A 216 9.30 4.37 -14.99
C ILE A 216 9.61 2.95 -14.52
N GLY A 217 9.57 2.74 -13.20
CA GLY A 217 9.66 1.44 -12.55
C GLY A 217 8.28 0.82 -12.31
N GLY A 218 8.27 -0.51 -12.26
CA GLY A 218 7.08 -1.31 -11.97
C GLY A 218 6.56 -2.11 -13.17
N ASN A 219 5.64 -3.02 -12.86
CA ASN A 219 4.93 -3.83 -13.86
C ASN A 219 3.42 -3.70 -13.67
N GLY A 220 2.66 -4.05 -14.68
CA GLY A 220 1.20 -4.05 -14.62
C GLY A 220 0.55 -4.13 -16.00
N PRO A 221 -0.77 -4.30 -16.03
CA PRO A 221 -1.51 -4.53 -17.29
C PRO A 221 -1.49 -3.32 -18.24
N TYR A 222 -1.11 -2.15 -17.76
CA TYR A 222 -1.07 -0.92 -18.56
C TYR A 222 0.30 -0.64 -19.20
N LYS A 223 1.34 -1.47 -18.92
CA LYS A 223 2.71 -1.26 -19.39
C LYS A 223 2.81 -1.11 -20.91
N GLU A 224 2.23 -2.06 -21.66
CA GLU A 224 2.30 -2.05 -23.14
C GLU A 224 1.66 -0.79 -23.73
N SER A 225 0.54 -0.34 -23.16
CA SER A 225 -0.13 0.91 -23.57
C SER A 225 0.74 2.14 -23.33
N LEU A 226 1.48 2.17 -22.22
CA LEU A 226 2.39 3.28 -21.90
C LEU A 226 3.60 3.31 -22.84
N VAL A 227 4.17 2.15 -23.15
CA VAL A 227 5.28 2.03 -24.13
C VAL A 227 4.81 2.46 -25.52
N ALA A 228 3.62 2.04 -25.95
CA ALA A 228 3.03 2.46 -27.23
C ALA A 228 2.82 3.99 -27.26
N LEU A 229 2.29 4.57 -26.17
CA LEU A 229 2.10 6.02 -26.04
C LEU A 229 3.42 6.79 -26.13
N ALA A 230 4.49 6.33 -25.47
CA ALA A 230 5.80 6.98 -25.54
C ALA A 230 6.36 6.96 -26.96
N ARG A 231 6.16 5.87 -27.72
CA ARG A 231 6.54 5.77 -29.14
C ARG A 231 5.73 6.71 -30.02
N GLU A 232 4.41 6.74 -29.85
CA GLU A 232 3.49 7.63 -30.59
C GLU A 232 3.89 9.11 -30.44
N LEU A 233 4.34 9.47 -29.23
CA LEU A 233 4.72 10.86 -28.88
C LEU A 233 6.21 11.16 -29.09
N HIS A 234 6.96 10.25 -29.73
CA HIS A 234 8.39 10.38 -30.00
C HIS A 234 9.25 10.65 -28.76
N LEU A 235 8.94 9.97 -27.64
CA LEU A 235 9.63 10.10 -26.35
C LEU A 235 10.45 8.85 -25.95
N VAL A 236 10.80 7.99 -26.90
CA VAL A 236 11.51 6.73 -26.62
C VAL A 236 12.92 6.94 -26.06
N ASP A 237 13.57 8.05 -26.40
CA ASP A 237 14.89 8.42 -25.88
C ASP A 237 14.80 9.19 -24.55
N THR A 238 13.63 9.69 -24.23
CA THR A 238 13.36 10.49 -23.00
C THR A 238 12.81 9.62 -21.87
N ILE A 239 12.09 8.54 -22.21
CA ILE A 239 11.36 7.72 -21.22
C ILE A 239 11.82 6.26 -21.25
N GLY A 240 12.44 5.82 -20.15
CA GLY A 240 12.81 4.44 -19.89
C GLY A 240 11.77 3.67 -19.07
N PHE A 241 11.66 2.36 -19.31
CA PHE A 241 10.80 1.44 -18.56
C PHE A 241 11.63 0.30 -17.96
N GLU A 242 11.97 0.40 -16.68
CA GLU A 242 12.84 -0.55 -15.96
C GLU A 242 12.14 -1.88 -15.60
N GLY A 243 10.81 -1.90 -15.60
CA GLY A 243 10.07 -3.06 -15.10
C GLY A 243 10.10 -3.17 -13.59
N PHE A 244 10.08 -4.39 -13.07
CA PHE A 244 10.10 -4.62 -11.62
C PHE A 244 11.45 -4.17 -11.03
N ILE A 245 11.40 -3.36 -9.99
CA ILE A 245 12.57 -2.94 -9.21
C ILE A 245 12.65 -3.82 -7.96
N ASP A 246 13.73 -4.55 -7.83
CA ASP A 246 13.99 -5.36 -6.64
C ASP A 246 14.14 -4.47 -5.40
N ASP A 247 13.70 -4.96 -4.24
CA ASP A 247 13.78 -4.20 -2.99
C ASP A 247 15.18 -3.66 -2.74
N GLY A 248 16.23 -4.47 -2.94
CA GLY A 248 17.63 -4.05 -2.76
C GLY A 248 18.11 -2.93 -3.69
N LYS A 249 17.34 -2.58 -4.74
CA LYS A 249 17.65 -1.50 -5.69
C LYS A 249 16.75 -0.27 -5.52
N LEU A 250 15.75 -0.31 -4.62
CA LEU A 250 14.80 0.79 -4.45
C LEU A 250 15.49 2.10 -4.04
N CYS A 251 16.41 2.02 -3.10
CA CYS A 251 17.13 3.21 -2.63
C CYS A 251 17.95 3.86 -3.74
N ASP A 252 18.66 3.07 -4.57
CA ASP A 252 19.41 3.57 -5.72
C ASP A 252 18.48 4.15 -6.77
N PHE A 253 17.35 3.48 -7.04
CA PHE A 253 16.33 3.95 -7.98
C PHE A 253 15.79 5.33 -7.60
N TYR A 254 15.42 5.53 -6.33
CA TYR A 254 14.96 6.83 -5.86
C TYR A 254 16.09 7.86 -5.80
N SER A 255 17.25 7.50 -5.22
CA SER A 255 18.36 8.43 -5.00
C SER A 255 18.99 8.95 -6.28
N SER A 256 18.93 8.19 -7.39
CA SER A 256 19.48 8.62 -8.68
C SER A 256 18.67 9.72 -9.36
N ALA A 257 17.40 9.89 -8.98
CA ALA A 257 16.52 10.90 -9.57
C ALA A 257 16.53 12.22 -8.79
N ASP A 258 16.26 13.31 -9.48
CA ASP A 258 16.04 14.63 -8.86
C ASP A 258 14.66 14.74 -8.25
N ILE A 259 13.66 14.21 -8.98
CA ILE A 259 12.26 14.29 -8.57
C ILE A 259 11.56 12.95 -8.83
N PHE A 260 10.84 12.46 -7.84
CA PHE A 260 9.87 11.39 -7.99
C PHE A 260 8.50 11.98 -8.34
N VAL A 261 7.86 11.46 -9.40
CA VAL A 261 6.56 11.97 -9.86
C VAL A 261 5.56 10.83 -9.99
N LEU A 262 4.38 10.97 -9.37
CA LEU A 262 3.28 10.04 -9.58
C LEU A 262 1.94 10.79 -9.65
N CYS A 263 1.29 10.71 -10.81
CA CYS A 263 0.08 11.47 -11.15
C CYS A 263 -1.20 10.64 -10.93
N THR A 264 -1.33 9.96 -9.80
CA THR A 264 -2.51 9.16 -9.49
C THR A 264 -3.78 10.00 -9.57
N ARG A 265 -4.83 9.44 -10.19
CA ARG A 265 -6.12 10.09 -10.35
C ARG A 265 -7.27 9.18 -9.92
N GLU A 266 -8.35 9.78 -9.46
CA GLU A 266 -9.59 9.06 -9.22
C GLU A 266 -10.34 8.91 -10.56
N GLU A 267 -10.64 7.67 -10.96
CA GLU A 267 -11.46 7.41 -12.14
C GLU A 267 -12.89 7.08 -11.67
N PRO A 268 -13.91 7.84 -12.13
CA PRO A 268 -15.31 7.59 -11.78
C PRO A 268 -15.73 6.15 -12.11
N GLY A 269 -16.27 5.44 -11.13
CA GLY A 269 -16.75 4.07 -11.29
C GLY A 269 -15.68 2.98 -11.20
N LEU A 270 -14.41 3.29 -11.02
CA LEU A 270 -13.37 2.34 -10.64
C LEU A 270 -13.18 2.32 -9.11
N LYS A 271 -12.84 1.14 -8.58
CA LYS A 271 -12.56 0.95 -7.15
C LYS A 271 -11.09 1.17 -6.81
N ASN A 272 -10.43 2.01 -7.56
CA ASN A 272 -9.01 2.24 -7.43
C ASN A 272 -8.79 3.64 -6.85
N VAL A 273 -8.12 3.69 -5.71
CA VAL A 273 -7.74 4.91 -5.03
C VAL A 273 -6.35 4.70 -4.39
N GLU A 274 -5.58 5.76 -4.33
CA GLU A 274 -4.37 5.77 -3.53
C GLU A 274 -4.74 6.01 -2.07
N GLY A 275 -4.54 5.00 -1.22
CA GLY A 275 -4.88 5.11 0.20
C GLY A 275 -3.95 6.03 0.98
N PHE A 276 -2.67 6.11 0.59
CA PHE A 276 -1.67 6.96 1.23
C PHE A 276 -0.57 7.39 0.26
N GLY A 277 0.03 6.45 -0.47
CA GLY A 277 1.16 6.72 -1.36
C GLY A 277 2.52 6.52 -0.69
N LEU A 278 2.76 5.32 -0.15
CA LEU A 278 4.02 4.99 0.55
C LEU A 278 5.27 5.28 -0.29
N VAL A 279 5.20 5.09 -1.60
CA VAL A 279 6.30 5.37 -2.55
C VAL A 279 6.80 6.83 -2.51
N PHE A 280 5.94 7.80 -2.15
CA PHE A 280 6.38 9.18 -1.96
C PHE A 280 7.26 9.31 -0.71
N VAL A 281 6.89 8.68 0.38
CA VAL A 281 7.67 8.71 1.64
C VAL A 281 8.98 7.94 1.47
N GLU A 282 8.98 6.84 0.69
CA GLU A 282 10.19 6.12 0.30
C GLU A 282 11.16 7.01 -0.47
N ALA A 283 10.67 7.72 -1.48
CA ALA A 283 11.47 8.65 -2.28
C ALA A 283 12.03 9.81 -1.44
N GLN A 284 11.19 10.42 -0.59
CA GLN A 284 11.62 11.49 0.34
C GLN A 284 12.70 11.01 1.29
N ALA A 285 12.57 9.82 1.86
CA ALA A 285 13.58 9.22 2.73
C ALA A 285 14.91 8.95 1.99
N CYS A 286 14.87 8.69 0.68
CA CYS A 286 16.04 8.59 -0.19
C CYS A 286 16.61 9.94 -0.66
N GLY A 287 16.10 11.07 -0.15
CA GLY A 287 16.58 12.43 -0.49
C GLY A 287 16.08 12.95 -1.84
N THR A 288 14.98 12.40 -2.37
CA THR A 288 14.40 12.79 -3.65
C THR A 288 13.15 13.62 -3.41
N ALA A 289 13.08 14.81 -4.04
CA ALA A 289 11.88 15.64 -4.01
C ALA A 289 10.71 14.91 -4.68
N VAL A 290 9.48 15.22 -4.28
CA VAL A 290 8.32 14.51 -4.79
C VAL A 290 7.26 15.44 -5.38
N ILE A 291 6.61 15.00 -6.44
CA ILE A 291 5.42 15.65 -7.01
C ILE A 291 4.29 14.62 -7.05
N GLY A 292 3.20 14.93 -6.37
CA GLY A 292 1.99 14.11 -6.34
C GLY A 292 0.74 14.92 -6.67
N THR A 293 -0.29 14.23 -7.16
CA THR A 293 -1.62 14.83 -7.33
C THR A 293 -2.38 14.88 -6.00
N ARG A 294 -3.25 15.85 -5.82
CA ARG A 294 -4.15 15.94 -4.65
C ARG A 294 -5.31 14.94 -4.77
N ALA A 295 -4.99 13.64 -4.85
CA ALA A 295 -5.95 12.55 -5.00
C ALA A 295 -5.81 11.53 -3.87
N GLY A 296 -6.94 11.04 -3.35
CA GLY A 296 -6.95 10.06 -2.28
C GLY A 296 -6.17 10.52 -1.03
N GLY A 297 -5.33 9.62 -0.51
CA GLY A 297 -4.49 9.88 0.67
C GLY A 297 -3.12 10.49 0.37
N ILE A 298 -2.80 10.84 -0.88
CA ILE A 298 -1.50 11.45 -1.24
C ILE A 298 -1.20 12.73 -0.44
N PRO A 299 -2.18 13.63 -0.15
CA PRO A 299 -1.91 14.82 0.67
C PRO A 299 -1.41 14.53 2.10
N ASP A 300 -1.58 13.31 2.60
CA ASP A 300 -1.02 12.91 3.90
C ASP A 300 0.46 12.47 3.78
N ALA A 301 0.88 12.01 2.60
CA ALA A 301 2.26 11.60 2.31
C ALA A 301 3.12 12.75 1.76
N VAL A 302 2.50 13.69 1.05
CA VAL A 302 3.17 14.81 0.35
C VAL A 302 2.60 16.12 0.88
N LYS A 303 3.43 16.87 1.60
CA LYS A 303 3.08 18.22 2.07
C LYS A 303 3.62 19.25 1.10
N ASP A 304 2.73 20.11 0.60
CA ASP A 304 3.05 21.19 -0.32
C ASP A 304 4.09 22.15 0.31
N GLY A 305 5.22 22.35 -0.35
CA GLY A 305 6.32 23.18 0.12
C GLY A 305 7.20 22.59 1.24
N ASP A 306 6.98 21.33 1.63
CA ASP A 306 7.77 20.63 2.65
C ASP A 306 8.21 19.26 2.11
N GLY A 307 9.10 19.28 1.11
CA GLY A 307 9.60 18.09 0.40
C GLY A 307 8.72 17.61 -0.76
N GLY A 308 7.63 18.33 -1.04
CA GLY A 308 6.75 18.09 -2.18
C GLY A 308 6.36 19.39 -2.89
#